data_d166e00ba7961bc04b5d81609ab57a2a
#
_entry.id   d166e00ba7961bc04b5d81609ab57a2a
#
_cell.length_a   1.000
_cell.length_b   1.000
_cell.length_c   1.000
_cell.angle_alpha   90.00
_cell.angle_beta   90.00
_cell.angle_gamma   90.00
#
_symmetry.space_group_name_H-M   'P 1'
#
loop_
_entity.id
_entity.type
_entity.pdbx_description
1 polymer ?
#
loop_
_entity_poly.entity_id
_entity_poly.type
_entity_poly.pdbx_seq_one_letter_code
_entity_poly.pdbx_strand_id
1 'polypeptide(L)'
;MLLLAKWVGGLGFEQAATLWEQLPREPGAKPDPSDGARSALVERLAALDPNRVLEMGRTTEDPTLAQAAVVALAHKSGAEAIRALAQLPDKFQASVAAAMRGSFNDGLSKASGSLATMAAALKENRQLLDPKSPSEGVVRRFLGQVASQAAATDPEATMAEVRRMAAGLVQPKPGEDPKVAESALVARIGSQMTRAMRADAPGSERVVFDSLADNEKNEVQVALEAAARFRSGGVEEAIRFAEKQGKEQFAKNAAGGVWRSLAQQNRPLAMQWIETLPQGASRDGALGFLSQEAAFRTRSWGDSEETIRAGAELLSRTSKLDYYALLAGQSRGPGVSRSEFIAGLPLPEADKSELRRRMAPIRAK
;
A
#
# COMPACT_ATOMS: atom_id res chain seq x y z
N MET A 1 2.26 30.04 -10.87
CA MET A 1 3.15 28.91 -10.46
C MET A 1 4.40 28.83 -11.34
N LEU A 2 4.32 28.65 -12.66
CA LEU A 2 5.49 28.50 -13.55
C LEU A 2 6.52 29.65 -13.48
N LEU A 3 6.09 30.90 -13.39
CA LEU A 3 6.96 32.07 -13.29
C LEU A 3 7.73 32.11 -11.95
N LEU A 4 7.08 31.76 -10.85
CA LEU A 4 7.71 31.67 -9.53
C LEU A 4 8.79 30.59 -9.50
N ALA A 5 8.47 29.39 -9.99
CA ALA A 5 9.43 28.29 -10.04
C ALA A 5 10.68 28.64 -10.90
N LYS A 6 10.48 29.33 -12.04
CA LYS A 6 11.57 29.78 -12.90
C LYS A 6 12.43 30.84 -12.21
N TRP A 7 11.81 31.78 -11.52
CA TRP A 7 12.52 32.82 -10.78
C TRP A 7 13.33 32.24 -9.61
N VAL A 8 12.68 31.42 -8.77
CA VAL A 8 13.34 30.73 -7.64
C VAL A 8 14.47 29.82 -8.14
N GLY A 9 14.27 29.15 -9.28
CA GLY A 9 15.30 28.31 -9.90
C GLY A 9 16.61 29.03 -10.25
N GLY A 10 16.59 30.34 -10.43
CA GLY A 10 17.77 31.16 -10.69
C GLY A 10 18.53 31.63 -9.45
N LEU A 11 17.95 31.48 -8.25
CA LEU A 11 18.56 31.97 -7.00
C LEU A 11 19.74 31.09 -6.57
N GLY A 12 20.79 31.74 -6.03
CA GLY A 12 21.84 31.07 -5.27
C GLY A 12 21.38 30.73 -3.85
N PHE A 13 22.18 29.95 -3.12
CA PHE A 13 21.81 29.46 -1.79
C PHE A 13 21.52 30.63 -0.82
N GLU A 14 22.42 31.61 -0.69
CA GLU A 14 22.28 32.73 0.24
C GLU A 14 21.05 33.59 -0.07
N GLN A 15 20.78 33.83 -1.37
CA GLN A 15 19.60 34.58 -1.79
C GLN A 15 18.31 33.85 -1.43
N ALA A 16 18.25 32.54 -1.69
CA ALA A 16 17.09 31.73 -1.36
C ALA A 16 16.88 31.61 0.16
N ALA A 17 17.96 31.47 0.94
CA ALA A 17 17.91 31.42 2.40
C ALA A 17 17.40 32.73 3.00
N THR A 18 17.93 33.87 2.56
CA THR A 18 17.47 35.19 3.02
C THR A 18 15.99 35.40 2.72
N LEU A 19 15.54 35.04 1.52
CA LEU A 19 14.12 35.14 1.16
C LEU A 19 13.23 34.22 2.00
N TRP A 20 13.70 32.99 2.25
CA TRP A 20 12.98 32.03 3.08
C TRP A 20 12.81 32.52 4.53
N GLU A 21 13.82 33.17 5.10
CA GLU A 21 13.79 33.76 6.44
C GLU A 21 12.82 34.96 6.54
N GLN A 22 12.66 35.70 5.45
CA GLN A 22 11.78 36.88 5.38
C GLN A 22 10.31 36.52 5.19
N LEU A 23 10.01 35.29 4.75
CA LEU A 23 8.62 34.87 4.59
C LEU A 23 7.96 34.64 5.96
N PRO A 24 6.73 35.13 6.15
CA PRO A 24 6.02 35.01 7.44
C PRO A 24 5.85 33.52 7.82
N ARG A 25 6.02 33.24 9.12
CA ARG A 25 5.83 31.92 9.74
C ARG A 25 4.54 31.92 10.53
N GLU A 26 3.38 31.92 9.90
CA GLU A 26 2.13 31.75 10.62
C GLU A 26 1.70 30.27 10.61
N PRO A 27 1.79 29.55 11.74
CA PRO A 27 1.23 28.21 11.85
C PRO A 27 -0.29 28.30 11.95
N GLY A 28 -1.01 27.72 11.02
CA GLY A 28 -2.45 27.49 11.14
C GLY A 28 -3.37 28.45 10.35
N ALA A 29 -2.86 29.35 9.53
CA ALA A 29 -3.67 30.11 8.58
C ALA A 29 -4.14 29.21 7.41
N LYS A 30 -5.26 29.60 6.79
CA LYS A 30 -5.74 28.98 5.53
C LYS A 30 -4.61 29.00 4.47
N PRO A 31 -4.62 28.10 3.44
CA PRO A 31 -3.59 28.08 2.40
C PRO A 31 -3.30 29.48 1.88
N ASP A 32 -2.11 29.99 2.22
CA ASP A 32 -1.65 31.31 1.82
C ASP A 32 -0.87 31.19 0.50
N PRO A 33 -0.97 32.15 -0.44
CA PRO A 33 -0.10 32.22 -1.61
C PRO A 33 1.40 32.15 -1.28
N SER A 34 1.82 32.55 -0.07
CA SER A 34 3.19 32.42 0.43
C SER A 34 3.63 30.96 0.65
N ASP A 35 2.70 30.01 0.89
CA ASP A 35 3.03 28.59 1.06
C ASP A 35 3.69 28.00 -0.19
N GLY A 36 3.20 28.38 -1.37
CA GLY A 36 3.80 27.97 -2.63
C GLY A 36 5.20 28.54 -2.86
N ALA A 37 5.44 29.79 -2.44
CA ALA A 37 6.75 30.44 -2.53
C ALA A 37 7.73 29.80 -1.54
N ARG A 38 7.27 29.55 -0.32
CA ARG A 38 8.06 28.90 0.73
C ARG A 38 8.47 27.48 0.32
N SER A 39 7.55 26.69 -0.20
CA SER A 39 7.85 25.34 -0.72
C SER A 39 8.90 25.37 -1.84
N ALA A 40 8.74 26.26 -2.82
CA ALA A 40 9.69 26.41 -3.91
C ALA A 40 11.10 26.81 -3.44
N LEU A 41 11.19 27.71 -2.45
CA LEU A 41 12.48 28.11 -1.86
C LEU A 41 13.15 26.96 -1.12
N VAL A 42 12.38 26.21 -0.31
CA VAL A 42 12.89 25.03 0.41
C VAL A 42 13.39 23.96 -0.55
N GLU A 43 12.66 23.66 -1.63
CA GLU A 43 13.09 22.74 -2.68
C GLU A 43 14.38 23.22 -3.36
N ARG A 44 14.47 24.53 -3.65
CA ARG A 44 15.67 25.11 -4.26
C ARG A 44 16.88 25.03 -3.35
N LEU A 45 16.73 25.37 -2.07
CA LEU A 45 17.79 25.27 -1.07
C LEU A 45 18.31 23.84 -0.96
N ALA A 46 17.39 22.87 -0.84
CA ALA A 46 17.72 21.46 -0.75
C ALA A 46 18.42 20.92 -2.01
N ALA A 47 18.03 21.40 -3.20
CA ALA A 47 18.68 21.04 -4.45
C ALA A 47 20.11 21.57 -4.54
N LEU A 48 20.40 22.76 -3.96
CA LEU A 48 21.73 23.38 -3.96
C LEU A 48 22.67 22.73 -2.94
N ASP A 49 22.25 22.66 -1.68
CA ASP A 49 23.05 22.09 -0.59
C ASP A 49 22.13 21.40 0.46
N PRO A 50 21.82 20.12 0.26
CA PRO A 50 20.93 19.40 1.16
C PRO A 50 21.50 19.23 2.58
N ASN A 51 22.82 19.14 2.75
CA ASN A 51 23.43 18.99 4.08
C ASN A 51 23.27 20.27 4.91
N ARG A 52 23.48 21.42 4.29
CA ARG A 52 23.27 22.70 4.93
C ARG A 52 21.79 22.94 5.28
N VAL A 53 20.88 22.54 4.40
CA VAL A 53 19.43 22.64 4.67
C VAL A 53 19.01 21.68 5.80
N LEU A 54 19.61 20.49 5.88
CA LEU A 54 19.38 19.57 7.00
C LEU A 54 19.78 20.22 8.35
N GLU A 55 20.93 20.87 8.38
CA GLU A 55 21.40 21.57 9.57
C GLU A 55 20.53 22.79 9.91
N MET A 56 20.09 23.55 8.91
CA MET A 56 19.09 24.62 9.09
C MET A 56 17.80 24.05 9.71
N GLY A 57 17.28 22.95 9.17
CA GLY A 57 16.08 22.29 9.70
C GLY A 57 16.25 21.81 11.13
N ARG A 58 17.42 21.27 11.50
CA ARG A 58 17.73 20.88 12.88
C ARG A 58 17.79 22.06 13.83
N THR A 59 18.46 23.14 13.43
CA THR A 59 18.67 24.33 14.26
C THR A 59 17.37 25.12 14.45
N THR A 60 16.53 25.17 13.43
CA THR A 60 15.24 25.90 13.49
C THR A 60 14.06 25.01 13.90
N GLU A 61 14.31 23.72 14.13
CA GLU A 61 13.29 22.69 14.37
C GLU A 61 12.18 22.68 13.28
N ASP A 62 12.54 22.99 12.02
CA ASP A 62 11.61 23.02 10.89
C ASP A 62 11.63 21.66 10.15
N PRO A 63 10.57 20.83 10.30
CA PRO A 63 10.50 19.53 9.67
C PRO A 63 10.41 19.61 8.14
N THR A 64 9.97 20.75 7.58
CA THR A 64 9.84 20.93 6.13
C THR A 64 11.22 21.05 5.47
N LEU A 65 12.15 21.81 6.09
CA LEU A 65 13.54 21.89 5.65
C LEU A 65 14.22 20.52 5.71
N ALA A 66 14.10 19.84 6.85
CA ALA A 66 14.72 18.54 7.03
C ALA A 66 14.13 17.49 6.06
N GLN A 67 12.82 17.50 5.81
CA GLN A 67 12.17 16.66 4.81
C GLN A 67 12.76 16.90 3.40
N ALA A 68 12.80 18.14 2.97
CA ALA A 68 13.33 18.49 1.64
C ALA A 68 14.80 18.08 1.49
N ALA A 69 15.61 18.28 2.54
CA ALA A 69 17.00 17.84 2.58
C ALA A 69 17.14 16.32 2.44
N VAL A 70 16.36 15.54 3.21
CA VAL A 70 16.38 14.08 3.15
C VAL A 70 15.94 13.58 1.77
N VAL A 71 14.93 14.20 1.16
CA VAL A 71 14.48 13.87 -0.20
C VAL A 71 15.57 14.17 -1.22
N ALA A 72 16.20 15.34 -1.14
CA ALA A 72 17.30 15.71 -2.06
C ALA A 72 18.51 14.78 -1.91
N LEU A 73 18.85 14.38 -0.69
CA LEU A 73 19.87 13.37 -0.41
C LEU A 73 19.47 12.02 -1.00
N ALA A 74 18.22 11.59 -0.87
CA ALA A 74 17.75 10.33 -1.44
C ALA A 74 17.88 10.29 -2.96
N HIS A 75 17.64 11.41 -3.65
CA HIS A 75 17.85 11.53 -5.09
C HIS A 75 19.34 11.36 -5.50
N LYS A 76 20.27 11.78 -4.64
CA LYS A 76 21.70 11.59 -4.86
C LYS A 76 22.16 10.20 -4.43
N SER A 77 21.75 9.79 -3.22
CA SER A 77 22.09 8.51 -2.60
C SER A 77 21.12 8.15 -1.49
N GLY A 78 20.40 7.04 -1.62
CA GLY A 78 19.56 6.52 -0.56
C GLY A 78 20.33 6.24 0.73
N ALA A 79 21.60 5.87 0.65
CA ALA A 79 22.48 5.67 1.80
C ALA A 79 22.75 6.96 2.58
N GLU A 80 22.96 8.10 1.88
CA GLU A 80 23.12 9.41 2.54
C GLU A 80 21.83 9.86 3.21
N ALA A 81 20.67 9.63 2.59
CA ALA A 81 19.39 9.92 3.19
C ALA A 81 19.14 9.09 4.47
N ILE A 82 19.56 7.82 4.49
CA ILE A 82 19.48 6.96 5.68
C ILE A 82 20.35 7.53 6.80
N ARG A 83 21.59 7.92 6.51
CA ARG A 83 22.48 8.51 7.52
C ARG A 83 21.93 9.84 8.03
N ALA A 84 21.39 10.67 7.14
CA ALA A 84 20.75 11.94 7.52
C ALA A 84 19.57 11.73 8.46
N LEU A 85 18.68 10.78 8.16
CA LEU A 85 17.57 10.40 9.04
C LEU A 85 18.06 9.94 10.42
N ALA A 86 19.12 9.13 10.47
CA ALA A 86 19.66 8.61 11.71
C ALA A 86 20.25 9.69 12.62
N GLN A 87 20.69 10.82 12.06
CA GLN A 87 21.24 11.96 12.82
C GLN A 87 20.17 12.85 13.44
N LEU A 88 18.89 12.70 13.04
CA LEU A 88 17.80 13.48 13.60
C LEU A 88 17.36 12.93 14.96
N PRO A 89 17.04 13.77 15.96
CA PRO A 89 16.40 13.34 17.20
C PRO A 89 15.07 12.62 16.92
N ASP A 90 14.72 11.60 17.72
CA ASP A 90 13.54 10.74 17.50
C ASP A 90 12.24 11.54 17.29
N LYS A 91 12.00 12.56 18.12
CA LYS A 91 10.84 13.43 17.99
C LYS A 91 10.80 14.15 16.64
N PHE A 92 11.94 14.58 16.15
CA PHE A 92 12.08 15.27 14.89
C PHE A 92 12.00 14.31 13.71
N GLN A 93 12.58 13.10 13.84
CA GLN A 93 12.39 12.01 12.87
C GLN A 93 10.89 11.72 12.66
N ALA A 94 10.09 11.68 13.73
CA ALA A 94 8.65 11.44 13.65
C ALA A 94 7.94 12.51 12.79
N SER A 95 8.29 13.79 13.00
CA SER A 95 7.72 14.92 12.23
C SER A 95 8.12 14.84 10.76
N VAL A 96 9.40 14.60 10.46
CA VAL A 96 9.91 14.42 9.09
C VAL A 96 9.24 13.22 8.41
N ALA A 97 9.15 12.09 9.11
CA ALA A 97 8.50 10.89 8.56
C ALA A 97 7.00 11.09 8.33
N ALA A 98 6.31 11.85 9.18
CA ALA A 98 4.89 12.21 8.98
C ALA A 98 4.71 13.12 7.76
N ALA A 99 5.55 14.14 7.60
CA ALA A 99 5.54 15.03 6.45
C ALA A 99 5.83 14.27 5.15
N MET A 100 6.81 13.35 5.15
CA MET A 100 7.13 12.51 3.99
C MET A 100 6.02 11.50 3.64
N ARG A 101 5.16 11.11 4.59
CA ARG A 101 3.97 10.28 4.31
C ARG A 101 2.86 11.07 3.61
N GLY A 102 2.71 12.34 3.94
CA GLY A 102 1.69 13.23 3.36
C GLY A 102 2.03 13.68 1.94
N SER A 103 3.30 13.85 1.61
CA SER A 103 3.78 14.20 0.26
C SER A 103 3.77 12.97 -0.64
N PHE A 104 2.60 12.58 -1.12
CA PHE A 104 2.38 11.35 -1.87
C PHE A 104 2.99 11.35 -3.28
N ASN A 105 3.57 12.46 -3.77
CA ASN A 105 4.01 12.56 -5.17
C ASN A 105 5.46 13.03 -5.31
N ASP A 106 6.14 12.41 -6.23
CA ASP A 106 7.30 12.80 -7.03
C ASP A 106 8.70 12.79 -6.40
N GLY A 107 8.89 13.20 -5.15
CA GLY A 107 10.24 13.28 -4.58
C GLY A 107 10.84 11.93 -4.17
N LEU A 108 10.05 11.05 -3.57
CA LEU A 108 10.53 9.75 -3.07
C LEU A 108 10.67 8.66 -4.15
N SER A 109 10.07 8.87 -5.32
CA SER A 109 10.13 7.94 -6.45
C SER A 109 11.49 7.90 -7.16
N LYS A 110 12.45 8.72 -6.74
CA LYS A 110 13.75 8.88 -7.39
C LYS A 110 14.94 8.57 -6.49
N ALA A 111 14.76 7.80 -5.41
CA ALA A 111 15.90 7.36 -4.61
C ALA A 111 16.91 6.61 -5.47
N SER A 112 18.18 6.98 -5.40
CA SER A 112 19.26 6.41 -6.20
C SER A 112 20.28 5.69 -5.34
N GLY A 113 21.13 4.88 -5.95
CA GLY A 113 22.18 4.13 -5.31
C GLY A 113 22.04 2.62 -5.50
N SER A 114 22.81 1.83 -4.76
CA SER A 114 22.72 0.38 -4.77
C SER A 114 22.16 -0.16 -3.45
N LEU A 115 21.53 -1.34 -3.48
CA LEU A 115 21.09 -2.04 -2.28
C LEU A 115 22.24 -2.30 -1.32
N ALA A 116 23.45 -2.60 -1.85
CA ALA A 116 24.64 -2.83 -1.05
C ALA A 116 25.05 -1.59 -0.23
N THR A 117 25.06 -0.40 -0.84
CA THR A 117 25.41 0.85 -0.13
C THR A 117 24.36 1.21 0.92
N MET A 118 23.08 0.98 0.64
CA MET A 118 22.00 1.19 1.59
C MET A 118 22.07 0.18 2.75
N ALA A 119 22.38 -1.09 2.46
CA ALA A 119 22.58 -2.11 3.47
C ALA A 119 23.72 -1.75 4.43
N ALA A 120 24.83 -1.21 3.91
CA ALA A 120 25.94 -0.73 4.72
C ALA A 120 25.50 0.41 5.66
N ALA A 121 24.82 1.43 5.13
CA ALA A 121 24.28 2.53 5.94
C ALA A 121 23.29 2.05 7.01
N LEU A 122 22.46 1.05 6.70
CA LEU A 122 21.50 0.47 7.64
C LEU A 122 22.17 -0.42 8.70
N LYS A 123 23.29 -1.09 8.40
CA LYS A 123 24.07 -1.81 9.41
C LYS A 123 24.58 -0.89 10.51
N GLU A 124 24.94 0.35 10.14
CA GLU A 124 25.39 1.39 11.08
C GLU A 124 24.20 1.99 11.85
N ASN A 125 22.99 1.97 11.28
CA ASN A 125 21.80 2.67 11.77
C ASN A 125 20.58 1.75 11.88
N ARG A 126 20.76 0.56 12.47
CA ARG A 126 19.73 -0.51 12.53
C ARG A 126 18.44 -0.10 13.23
N GLN A 127 18.52 0.83 14.20
CA GLN A 127 17.36 1.37 14.89
C GLN A 127 16.29 1.95 13.96
N LEU A 128 16.67 2.39 12.74
CA LEU A 128 15.73 2.88 11.74
C LEU A 128 14.84 1.79 11.14
N LEU A 129 15.21 0.52 11.26
CA LEU A 129 14.42 -0.64 10.81
C LEU A 129 13.52 -1.21 11.91
N ASP A 130 13.62 -0.73 13.16
CA ASP A 130 12.69 -1.14 14.20
C ASP A 130 11.25 -0.76 13.78
N PRO A 131 10.28 -1.70 13.84
CA PRO A 131 8.88 -1.41 13.56
C PRO A 131 8.28 -0.25 14.38
N LYS A 132 8.89 0.07 15.51
CA LYS A 132 8.52 1.21 16.37
C LYS A 132 9.18 2.52 15.93
N SER A 133 10.22 2.47 15.10
CA SER A 133 10.87 3.67 14.60
C SER A 133 9.92 4.48 13.72
N PRO A 134 9.78 5.78 13.95
CA PRO A 134 8.98 6.64 13.09
C PRO A 134 9.49 6.69 11.65
N SER A 135 10.78 6.44 11.45
CA SER A 135 11.45 6.47 10.14
C SER A 135 11.39 5.15 9.37
N GLU A 136 10.95 4.03 9.99
CA GLU A 136 10.94 2.70 9.38
C GLU A 136 10.21 2.69 8.02
N GLY A 137 9.04 3.32 7.96
CA GLY A 137 8.24 3.38 6.73
C GLY A 137 8.92 4.17 5.61
N VAL A 138 9.71 5.19 5.93
CA VAL A 138 10.48 6.01 4.97
C VAL A 138 11.67 5.21 4.44
N VAL A 139 12.44 4.60 5.34
CA VAL A 139 13.59 3.76 4.98
C VAL A 139 13.19 2.60 4.09
N ARG A 140 12.11 1.91 4.44
CA ARG A 140 11.54 0.82 3.65
C ARG A 140 11.12 1.28 2.25
N ARG A 141 10.60 2.50 2.12
CA ARG A 141 10.23 3.08 0.82
C ARG A 141 11.46 3.35 -0.03
N PHE A 142 12.55 3.88 0.55
CA PHE A 142 13.83 4.06 -0.16
C PHE A 142 14.39 2.72 -0.64
N LEU A 143 14.41 1.71 0.23
CA LEU A 143 14.84 0.36 -0.14
C LEU A 143 14.00 -0.22 -1.28
N GLY A 144 12.68 -0.12 -1.17
CA GLY A 144 11.76 -0.60 -2.20
C GLY A 144 11.94 0.12 -3.54
N GLN A 145 12.24 1.40 -3.52
CA GLN A 145 12.46 2.20 -4.73
C GLN A 145 13.77 1.82 -5.42
N VAL A 146 14.88 1.74 -4.68
CA VAL A 146 16.18 1.33 -5.24
C VAL A 146 16.11 -0.12 -5.73
N ALA A 147 15.47 -1.00 -4.97
CA ALA A 147 15.26 -2.38 -5.38
C ALA A 147 14.38 -2.50 -6.64
N SER A 148 13.32 -1.67 -6.77
CA SER A 148 12.47 -1.70 -7.97
C SER A 148 13.21 -1.26 -9.23
N GLN A 149 14.10 -0.28 -9.13
CA GLN A 149 14.93 0.16 -10.25
C GLN A 149 15.91 -0.95 -10.70
N ALA A 150 16.56 -1.62 -9.75
CA ALA A 150 17.43 -2.75 -10.05
C ALA A 150 16.66 -3.94 -10.64
N ALA A 151 15.50 -4.27 -10.08
CA ALA A 151 14.65 -5.37 -10.52
C ALA A 151 14.00 -5.13 -11.88
N ALA A 152 13.89 -3.90 -12.34
CA ALA A 152 13.43 -3.62 -13.70
C ALA A 152 14.39 -4.21 -14.77
N THR A 153 15.67 -4.35 -14.42
CA THR A 153 16.70 -4.93 -15.29
C THR A 153 16.92 -6.43 -15.00
N ASP A 154 17.07 -6.79 -13.72
CA ASP A 154 17.31 -8.17 -13.28
C ASP A 154 16.53 -8.45 -11.98
N PRO A 155 15.28 -8.93 -12.10
CA PRO A 155 14.42 -9.16 -10.95
C PRO A 155 14.91 -10.31 -10.04
N GLU A 156 15.48 -11.38 -10.62
CA GLU A 156 15.94 -12.54 -9.85
C GLU A 156 17.19 -12.21 -9.03
N ALA A 157 18.21 -11.62 -9.65
CA ALA A 157 19.41 -11.20 -8.94
C ALA A 157 19.08 -10.15 -7.84
N THR A 158 18.16 -9.23 -8.13
CA THR A 158 17.73 -8.24 -7.15
C THR A 158 17.04 -8.88 -5.95
N MET A 159 16.16 -9.85 -6.16
CA MET A 159 15.51 -10.56 -5.06
C MET A 159 16.50 -11.37 -4.22
N ALA A 160 17.50 -11.99 -4.86
CA ALA A 160 18.59 -12.68 -4.15
C ALA A 160 19.38 -11.68 -3.27
N GLU A 161 19.65 -10.48 -3.76
CA GLU A 161 20.32 -9.42 -3.00
C GLU A 161 19.45 -8.89 -1.85
N VAL A 162 18.16 -8.68 -2.06
CA VAL A 162 17.19 -8.30 -1.01
C VAL A 162 17.19 -9.33 0.12
N ARG A 163 17.17 -10.63 -0.18
CA ARG A 163 17.24 -11.70 0.82
C ARG A 163 18.55 -11.69 1.59
N ARG A 164 19.68 -11.55 0.88
CA ARG A 164 21.01 -11.46 1.50
C ARG A 164 21.12 -10.24 2.43
N MET A 165 20.57 -9.11 1.99
CA MET A 165 20.51 -7.90 2.79
C MET A 165 19.64 -8.10 4.04
N ALA A 166 18.46 -8.70 3.92
CA ALA A 166 17.57 -8.96 5.04
C ALA A 166 18.25 -9.83 6.10
N ALA A 167 18.90 -10.93 5.69
CA ALA A 167 19.67 -11.80 6.58
C ALA A 167 20.80 -11.05 7.33
N GLY A 168 21.43 -10.07 6.68
CA GLY A 168 22.50 -9.27 7.28
C GLY A 168 22.03 -8.13 8.19
N LEU A 169 20.79 -7.68 8.06
CA LEU A 169 20.24 -6.51 8.78
C LEU A 169 19.36 -6.88 9.96
N VAL A 170 18.67 -8.00 9.89
CA VAL A 170 17.72 -8.43 10.92
C VAL A 170 18.44 -8.85 12.19
N GLN A 171 17.96 -8.34 13.32
CA GLN A 171 18.30 -8.83 14.65
C GLN A 171 17.02 -9.40 15.27
N PRO A 172 16.88 -10.73 15.35
CA PRO A 172 15.71 -11.34 15.94
C PRO A 172 15.63 -10.99 17.43
N LYS A 173 14.43 -10.79 17.92
CA LYS A 173 14.21 -10.63 19.37
C LYS A 173 14.49 -11.95 20.10
N PRO A 174 14.79 -11.90 21.40
CA PRO A 174 14.92 -13.12 22.18
C PRO A 174 13.70 -14.03 22.01
N GLY A 175 13.94 -15.26 21.52
CA GLY A 175 12.89 -16.25 21.24
C GLY A 175 12.19 -16.14 19.88
N GLU A 176 12.53 -15.17 19.04
CA GLU A 176 12.04 -15.05 17.67
C GLU A 176 12.93 -15.87 16.72
N ASP A 177 12.32 -16.63 15.81
CA ASP A 177 13.05 -17.32 14.74
C ASP A 177 13.63 -16.28 13.76
N PRO A 178 14.96 -16.24 13.55
CA PRO A 178 15.61 -15.33 12.62
C PRO A 178 14.98 -15.35 11.22
N LYS A 179 14.58 -16.52 10.73
CA LYS A 179 13.95 -16.67 9.41
C LYS A 179 12.59 -15.96 9.31
N VAL A 180 11.84 -15.93 10.39
CA VAL A 180 10.55 -15.20 10.43
C VAL A 180 10.78 -13.70 10.31
N ALA A 181 11.75 -13.17 11.04
CA ALA A 181 12.10 -11.77 11.02
C ALA A 181 12.70 -11.35 9.65
N GLU A 182 13.55 -12.21 9.06
CA GLU A 182 14.08 -12.01 7.69
C GLU A 182 12.96 -11.98 6.65
N SER A 183 12.07 -12.98 6.65
CA SER A 183 10.90 -13.02 5.77
C SER A 183 10.01 -11.79 5.92
N ALA A 184 9.82 -11.29 7.13
CA ALA A 184 9.05 -10.07 7.36
C ALA A 184 9.68 -8.83 6.72
N LEU A 185 11.01 -8.72 6.72
CA LEU A 185 11.70 -7.62 6.04
C LEU A 185 11.64 -7.78 4.51
N VAL A 186 11.86 -8.99 3.99
CA VAL A 186 11.71 -9.31 2.56
C VAL A 186 10.30 -8.98 2.07
N ALA A 187 9.28 -9.39 2.81
CA ALA A 187 7.88 -9.10 2.51
C ALA A 187 7.61 -7.59 2.38
N ARG A 188 8.14 -6.80 3.30
CA ARG A 188 7.96 -5.34 3.30
C ARG A 188 8.65 -4.67 2.11
N ILE A 189 9.89 -5.06 1.79
CA ILE A 189 10.63 -4.53 0.64
C ILE A 189 9.96 -4.99 -0.66
N GLY A 190 9.65 -6.27 -0.81
CA GLY A 190 8.97 -6.83 -1.97
C GLY A 190 7.62 -6.16 -2.25
N SER A 191 6.86 -5.82 -1.19
CA SER A 191 5.61 -5.08 -1.32
C SER A 191 5.81 -3.67 -1.92
N GLN A 192 6.88 -2.99 -1.56
CA GLN A 192 7.18 -1.68 -2.13
C GLN A 192 7.71 -1.80 -3.57
N MET A 193 8.54 -2.81 -3.84
CA MET A 193 9.05 -3.10 -5.19
C MET A 193 7.90 -3.36 -6.17
N THR A 194 7.04 -4.32 -5.88
CA THR A 194 5.93 -4.68 -6.76
C THR A 194 4.97 -3.51 -7.00
N ARG A 195 4.76 -2.65 -5.99
CA ARG A 195 3.97 -1.43 -6.14
C ARG A 195 4.63 -0.42 -7.08
N ALA A 196 5.95 -0.19 -6.93
CA ALA A 196 6.69 0.77 -7.73
C ALA A 196 6.81 0.32 -9.20
N MET A 197 7.03 -0.99 -9.42
CA MET A 197 7.27 -1.56 -10.76
C MET A 197 6.01 -1.74 -11.61
N ARG A 198 4.83 -1.76 -10.98
CA ARG A 198 3.57 -2.14 -11.64
C ARG A 198 3.26 -1.35 -12.92
N ALA A 199 3.53 -0.05 -12.93
CA ALA A 199 3.30 0.80 -14.09
C ALA A 199 4.44 0.72 -15.11
N ASP A 200 5.68 0.63 -14.63
CA ASP A 200 6.86 0.86 -15.44
C ASP A 200 7.49 -0.45 -15.97
N ALA A 201 7.36 -1.54 -15.21
CA ALA A 201 7.98 -2.84 -15.53
C ALA A 201 7.09 -4.03 -15.10
N PRO A 202 5.89 -4.21 -15.67
CA PRO A 202 4.93 -5.22 -15.22
C PRO A 202 5.43 -6.67 -15.39
N GLY A 203 6.29 -6.93 -16.38
CA GLY A 203 6.91 -8.25 -16.55
C GLY A 203 7.87 -8.60 -15.41
N SER A 204 8.77 -7.68 -15.08
CA SER A 204 9.72 -7.85 -13.97
C SER A 204 9.00 -7.82 -12.61
N GLU A 205 7.93 -7.01 -12.47
CA GLU A 205 7.07 -7.01 -11.26
C GLU A 205 6.52 -8.40 -10.96
N ARG A 206 6.04 -9.11 -11.99
CA ARG A 206 5.53 -10.47 -11.86
C ARG A 206 6.59 -11.46 -11.39
N VAL A 207 7.81 -11.39 -11.92
CA VAL A 207 8.93 -12.24 -11.49
C VAL A 207 9.26 -11.98 -10.01
N VAL A 208 9.32 -10.72 -9.58
CA VAL A 208 9.49 -10.35 -8.16
C VAL A 208 8.37 -10.93 -7.31
N PHE A 209 7.11 -10.76 -7.71
CA PHE A 209 5.97 -11.29 -6.96
C PHE A 209 6.01 -12.83 -6.85
N ASP A 210 6.31 -13.54 -7.94
CA ASP A 210 6.36 -15.00 -7.97
C ASP A 210 7.53 -15.56 -7.14
N SER A 211 8.61 -14.79 -6.97
CA SER A 211 9.75 -15.15 -6.12
C SER A 211 9.48 -15.02 -4.62
N LEU A 212 8.44 -14.29 -4.22
CA LEU A 212 8.05 -14.17 -2.80
C LEU A 212 7.43 -15.48 -2.30
N ALA A 213 7.83 -15.91 -1.10
CA ALA A 213 7.19 -17.03 -0.42
C ALA A 213 5.76 -16.64 0.05
N ASP A 214 4.90 -17.61 0.32
CA ASP A 214 3.50 -17.32 0.70
C ASP A 214 3.37 -16.51 1.99
N ASN A 215 4.31 -16.64 2.93
CA ASN A 215 4.35 -15.81 4.13
C ASN A 215 4.93 -14.40 3.90
N GLU A 216 5.52 -14.15 2.75
CA GLU A 216 6.06 -12.85 2.32
C GLU A 216 5.06 -12.06 1.46
N LYS A 217 4.01 -12.69 0.97
CA LYS A 217 2.92 -12.06 0.22
C LYS A 217 1.86 -11.50 1.16
N ASN A 218 1.32 -10.33 0.84
CA ASN A 218 0.17 -9.78 1.53
C ASN A 218 -1.09 -9.81 0.64
N GLU A 219 -2.24 -9.72 1.29
CA GLU A 219 -3.55 -9.85 0.64
C GLU A 219 -3.77 -8.82 -0.47
N VAL A 220 -3.34 -7.58 -0.26
CA VAL A 220 -3.50 -6.50 -1.26
C VAL A 220 -2.65 -6.78 -2.49
N GLN A 221 -1.41 -7.27 -2.31
CA GLN A 221 -0.54 -7.64 -3.43
C GLN A 221 -1.14 -8.77 -4.24
N VAL A 222 -1.67 -9.79 -3.58
CA VAL A 222 -2.32 -10.93 -4.25
C VAL A 222 -3.52 -10.46 -5.09
N ALA A 223 -4.37 -9.60 -4.53
CA ALA A 223 -5.52 -9.05 -5.26
C ALA A 223 -5.08 -8.21 -6.48
N LEU A 224 -4.05 -7.39 -6.31
CA LEU A 224 -3.54 -6.54 -7.38
C LEU A 224 -2.84 -7.37 -8.48
N GLU A 225 -2.11 -8.42 -8.11
CA GLU A 225 -1.48 -9.33 -9.05
C GLU A 225 -2.51 -10.14 -9.83
N ALA A 226 -3.56 -10.65 -9.18
CA ALA A 226 -4.67 -11.32 -9.86
C ALA A 226 -5.33 -10.38 -10.89
N ALA A 227 -5.54 -9.12 -10.53
CA ALA A 227 -6.07 -8.12 -11.45
C ALA A 227 -5.12 -7.80 -12.61
N ALA A 228 -3.81 -7.82 -12.39
CA ALA A 228 -2.80 -7.63 -13.43
C ALA A 228 -2.79 -8.81 -14.41
N ARG A 229 -2.82 -10.05 -13.90
CA ARG A 229 -2.90 -11.28 -14.72
C ARG A 229 -4.19 -11.35 -15.52
N PHE A 230 -5.30 -10.91 -14.95
CA PHE A 230 -6.55 -10.79 -15.70
C PHE A 230 -6.40 -9.85 -16.91
N ARG A 231 -5.77 -8.69 -16.76
CA ARG A 231 -5.58 -7.73 -17.85
C ARG A 231 -4.65 -8.22 -18.96
N SER A 232 -3.64 -9.04 -18.62
CA SER A 232 -2.62 -9.54 -19.57
C SER A 232 -2.97 -10.86 -20.20
N GLY A 233 -3.59 -11.77 -19.44
CA GLY A 233 -3.84 -13.17 -19.84
C GLY A 233 -5.29 -13.62 -19.72
N GLY A 234 -6.19 -12.69 -19.38
CA GLY A 234 -7.62 -12.95 -19.27
C GLY A 234 -8.03 -13.72 -18.00
N VAL A 235 -9.32 -14.09 -17.99
CA VAL A 235 -9.94 -14.73 -16.81
C VAL A 235 -9.27 -16.04 -16.44
N GLU A 236 -8.88 -16.86 -17.42
CA GLU A 236 -8.29 -18.17 -17.16
C GLU A 236 -6.92 -18.10 -16.45
N GLU A 237 -6.06 -17.14 -16.82
CA GLU A 237 -4.78 -16.95 -16.14
C GLU A 237 -5.00 -16.49 -14.71
N ALA A 238 -5.93 -15.57 -14.50
CA ALA A 238 -6.26 -15.07 -13.17
C ALA A 238 -6.88 -16.15 -12.26
N ILE A 239 -7.74 -17.02 -12.81
CA ILE A 239 -8.30 -18.18 -12.07
C ILE A 239 -7.20 -19.15 -11.69
N ARG A 240 -6.35 -19.56 -12.65
CA ARG A 240 -5.21 -20.46 -12.36
C ARG A 240 -4.29 -19.89 -11.28
N PHE A 241 -4.09 -18.57 -11.30
CA PHE A 241 -3.34 -17.90 -10.25
C PHE A 241 -4.05 -17.99 -8.91
N ALA A 242 -5.36 -17.72 -8.85
CA ALA A 242 -6.14 -17.79 -7.62
C ALA A 242 -6.15 -19.20 -7.00
N GLU A 243 -6.27 -20.22 -7.82
CA GLU A 243 -6.26 -21.64 -7.40
C GLU A 243 -4.93 -22.09 -6.82
N LYS A 244 -3.82 -21.50 -7.27
CA LYS A 244 -2.47 -21.79 -6.74
C LYS A 244 -2.15 -21.14 -5.40
N GLN A 245 -3.03 -20.25 -4.89
CA GLN A 245 -2.75 -19.59 -3.63
C GLN A 245 -2.86 -20.59 -2.47
N GLY A 246 -1.80 -20.66 -1.66
CA GLY A 246 -1.72 -21.62 -0.54
C GLY A 246 -2.61 -21.27 0.64
N LYS A 247 -3.16 -20.03 0.70
CA LYS A 247 -4.03 -19.56 1.78
C LYS A 247 -5.41 -19.20 1.24
N GLU A 248 -6.47 -19.64 1.93
CA GLU A 248 -7.85 -19.33 1.57
C GLU A 248 -8.08 -17.82 1.38
N GLN A 249 -7.51 -17.00 2.28
CA GLN A 249 -7.63 -15.55 2.17
C GLN A 249 -6.98 -14.98 0.90
N PHE A 250 -5.90 -15.58 0.42
CA PHE A 250 -5.26 -15.19 -0.84
C PHE A 250 -6.15 -15.52 -2.04
N ALA A 251 -6.78 -16.68 -2.05
CA ALA A 251 -7.74 -17.06 -3.08
C ALA A 251 -8.94 -16.10 -3.10
N LYS A 252 -9.48 -15.73 -1.93
CA LYS A 252 -10.53 -14.69 -1.79
C LYS A 252 -10.09 -13.35 -2.40
N ASN A 253 -8.91 -12.86 -2.05
CA ASN A 253 -8.41 -11.58 -2.52
C ASN A 253 -8.06 -11.58 -4.01
N ALA A 254 -7.53 -12.68 -4.52
CA ALA A 254 -7.27 -12.86 -5.93
C ALA A 254 -8.56 -12.78 -6.75
N ALA A 255 -9.59 -13.55 -6.36
CA ALA A 255 -10.89 -13.53 -7.02
C ALA A 255 -11.57 -12.15 -6.92
N GLY A 256 -11.45 -11.47 -5.79
CA GLY A 256 -11.93 -10.11 -5.64
C GLY A 256 -11.23 -9.11 -6.56
N GLY A 257 -9.91 -9.24 -6.76
CA GLY A 257 -9.12 -8.45 -7.69
C GLY A 257 -9.55 -8.65 -9.15
N VAL A 258 -9.78 -9.89 -9.55
CA VAL A 258 -10.31 -10.25 -10.88
C VAL A 258 -11.71 -9.65 -11.07
N TRP A 259 -12.61 -9.88 -10.11
CA TRP A 259 -13.97 -9.38 -10.18
C TRP A 259 -14.00 -7.85 -10.36
N ARG A 260 -13.22 -7.10 -9.56
CA ARG A 260 -13.11 -5.65 -9.67
C ARG A 260 -12.67 -5.21 -11.07
N SER A 261 -11.64 -5.84 -11.63
CA SER A 261 -11.13 -5.51 -12.96
C SER A 261 -12.14 -5.83 -14.05
N LEU A 262 -12.83 -6.95 -13.93
CA LEU A 262 -13.87 -7.35 -14.87
C LEU A 262 -15.10 -6.45 -14.78
N ALA A 263 -15.54 -6.11 -13.57
CA ALA A 263 -16.69 -5.24 -13.35
C ALA A 263 -16.48 -3.80 -13.85
N GLN A 264 -15.24 -3.30 -13.79
CA GLN A 264 -14.88 -2.00 -14.38
C GLN A 264 -14.98 -1.98 -15.91
N GLN A 265 -14.71 -3.13 -16.57
CA GLN A 265 -14.80 -3.25 -18.03
C GLN A 265 -16.20 -3.63 -18.48
N ASN A 266 -16.81 -4.61 -17.84
CA ASN A 266 -18.11 -5.17 -18.21
C ASN A 266 -18.78 -5.81 -16.98
N ARG A 267 -19.65 -5.05 -16.29
CA ARG A 267 -20.34 -5.53 -15.09
C ARG A 267 -21.22 -6.78 -15.31
N PRO A 268 -22.03 -6.89 -16.39
CA PRO A 268 -22.77 -8.10 -16.70
C PRO A 268 -21.86 -9.34 -16.81
N LEU A 269 -20.72 -9.22 -17.47
CA LEU A 269 -19.76 -10.32 -17.59
C LEU A 269 -19.15 -10.68 -16.25
N ALA A 270 -18.89 -9.72 -15.38
CA ALA A 270 -18.42 -9.97 -14.00
C ALA A 270 -19.45 -10.78 -13.19
N MET A 271 -20.75 -10.48 -13.36
CA MET A 271 -21.82 -11.24 -12.72
C MET A 271 -21.89 -12.67 -13.25
N GLN A 272 -21.79 -12.86 -14.58
CA GLN A 272 -21.72 -14.19 -15.19
C GLN A 272 -20.52 -14.99 -14.68
N TRP A 273 -19.36 -14.33 -14.52
CA TRP A 273 -18.15 -14.96 -14.04
C TRP A 273 -18.33 -15.52 -12.62
N ILE A 274 -19.00 -14.83 -11.70
CA ILE A 274 -19.31 -15.36 -10.36
C ILE A 274 -20.02 -16.72 -10.47
N GLU A 275 -20.94 -16.86 -11.40
CA GLU A 275 -21.70 -18.11 -11.59
C GLU A 275 -20.83 -19.30 -12.03
N THR A 276 -19.69 -19.03 -12.67
CA THR A 276 -18.74 -20.06 -13.10
C THR A 276 -17.83 -20.53 -11.98
N LEU A 277 -17.70 -19.75 -10.91
CA LEU A 277 -16.82 -20.09 -9.80
C LEU A 277 -17.41 -21.23 -8.94
N PRO A 278 -16.60 -22.24 -8.59
CA PRO A 278 -17.03 -23.27 -7.64
C PRO A 278 -17.31 -22.67 -6.28
N GLN A 279 -18.11 -23.35 -5.46
CA GLN A 279 -18.28 -22.93 -4.07
C GLN A 279 -16.96 -22.97 -3.33
N GLY A 280 -16.66 -21.95 -2.53
CA GLY A 280 -15.44 -21.80 -1.75
C GLY A 280 -14.82 -20.43 -1.82
N ALA A 281 -13.52 -20.35 -1.44
CA ALA A 281 -12.81 -19.10 -1.21
C ALA A 281 -12.86 -18.10 -2.37
N SER A 282 -12.68 -18.56 -3.60
CA SER A 282 -12.69 -17.68 -4.79
C SER A 282 -14.07 -17.06 -5.01
N ARG A 283 -15.14 -17.85 -4.88
CA ARG A 283 -16.51 -17.34 -5.00
C ARG A 283 -16.86 -16.36 -3.86
N ASP A 284 -16.51 -16.73 -2.63
CA ASP A 284 -16.70 -15.85 -1.46
C ASP A 284 -15.95 -14.52 -1.62
N GLY A 285 -14.75 -14.57 -2.18
CA GLY A 285 -13.95 -13.38 -2.48
C GLY A 285 -14.62 -12.46 -3.50
N ALA A 286 -15.09 -13.00 -4.62
CA ALA A 286 -15.80 -12.24 -5.64
C ALA A 286 -17.10 -11.61 -5.10
N LEU A 287 -17.90 -12.39 -4.35
CA LEU A 287 -19.12 -11.90 -3.68
C LEU A 287 -18.82 -10.85 -2.61
N GLY A 288 -17.73 -11.01 -1.84
CA GLY A 288 -17.28 -10.03 -0.86
C GLY A 288 -16.92 -8.69 -1.48
N PHE A 289 -16.25 -8.70 -2.63
CA PHE A 289 -15.92 -7.47 -3.35
C PHE A 289 -17.14 -6.81 -4.01
N LEU A 290 -18.12 -7.58 -4.49
CA LEU A 290 -19.41 -7.04 -4.92
C LEU A 290 -20.10 -6.29 -3.77
N SER A 291 -20.12 -6.87 -2.58
CA SER A 291 -20.67 -6.23 -1.37
C SER A 291 -19.92 -4.94 -1.00
N GLN A 292 -18.58 -4.98 -1.01
CA GLN A 292 -17.74 -3.81 -0.71
C GLN A 292 -17.95 -2.68 -1.72
N GLU A 293 -18.07 -2.98 -3.01
CA GLU A 293 -18.34 -1.97 -4.04
C GLU A 293 -19.68 -1.29 -3.81
N ALA A 294 -20.72 -2.05 -3.51
CA ALA A 294 -22.03 -1.51 -3.22
C ALA A 294 -22.01 -0.58 -2.00
N ALA A 295 -21.34 -1.01 -0.92
CA ALA A 295 -21.16 -0.22 0.30
C ALA A 295 -20.35 1.07 0.04
N PHE A 296 -19.31 1.01 -0.80
CA PHE A 296 -18.49 2.18 -1.14
C PHE A 296 -19.25 3.26 -1.90
N ARG A 297 -20.18 2.88 -2.79
CA ARG A 297 -21.00 3.82 -3.56
C ARG A 297 -21.90 4.68 -2.68
N THR A 298 -22.31 4.17 -1.52
CA THR A 298 -23.26 4.83 -0.63
C THR A 298 -22.64 5.43 0.62
N ARG A 299 -21.34 5.22 0.85
CA ARG A 299 -20.65 5.55 2.10
C ARG A 299 -21.29 4.92 3.34
N SER A 300 -22.09 3.91 3.17
CA SER A 300 -22.71 3.14 4.24
C SER A 300 -22.28 1.67 4.18
N TRP A 301 -21.97 1.08 5.34
CA TRP A 301 -21.51 -0.30 5.45
C TRP A 301 -22.65 -1.23 5.86
N GLY A 302 -22.66 -2.42 5.29
CA GLY A 302 -23.44 -3.55 5.79
C GLY A 302 -24.87 -3.60 5.26
N ASP A 303 -25.81 -2.96 5.94
CA ASP A 303 -27.25 -3.15 5.73
C ASP A 303 -27.87 -2.09 4.79
N SER A 304 -27.06 -1.45 3.92
CA SER A 304 -27.59 -0.46 3.00
C SER A 304 -28.48 -1.11 1.92
N GLU A 305 -29.50 -0.37 1.49
CA GLU A 305 -30.41 -0.81 0.43
C GLU A 305 -29.67 -1.22 -0.83
N GLU A 306 -28.58 -0.51 -1.17
CA GLU A 306 -27.74 -0.81 -2.33
C GLU A 306 -26.95 -2.11 -2.18
N THR A 307 -26.44 -2.39 -0.98
CA THR A 307 -25.75 -3.67 -0.70
C THR A 307 -26.75 -4.83 -0.86
N ILE A 308 -27.96 -4.68 -0.35
CA ILE A 308 -29.04 -5.67 -0.53
C ILE A 308 -29.41 -5.79 -2.01
N ARG A 309 -29.55 -4.66 -2.72
CA ARG A 309 -29.90 -4.61 -4.16
C ARG A 309 -28.83 -5.28 -5.02
N ALA A 310 -27.53 -5.13 -4.71
CA ALA A 310 -26.45 -5.79 -5.42
C ALA A 310 -26.59 -7.32 -5.44
N GLY A 311 -27.08 -7.92 -4.36
CA GLY A 311 -27.38 -9.35 -4.33
C GLY A 311 -28.52 -9.76 -5.26
N ALA A 312 -29.48 -8.87 -5.52
CA ALA A 312 -30.57 -9.14 -6.45
C ALA A 312 -30.11 -9.18 -7.92
N GLU A 313 -29.00 -8.54 -8.26
CA GLU A 313 -28.39 -8.57 -9.60
C GLU A 313 -27.77 -9.92 -9.96
N LEU A 314 -27.43 -10.77 -8.97
CA LEU A 314 -26.89 -12.11 -9.21
C LEU A 314 -27.88 -13.00 -9.94
N LEU A 315 -27.35 -13.84 -10.84
CA LEU A 315 -28.20 -14.57 -11.80
C LEU A 315 -28.85 -15.80 -11.16
N SER A 316 -28.08 -16.60 -10.43
CA SER A 316 -28.59 -17.85 -9.84
C SER A 316 -29.13 -17.66 -8.42
N ARG A 317 -30.08 -18.51 -8.04
CA ARG A 317 -30.57 -18.62 -6.68
C ARG A 317 -29.43 -18.94 -5.71
N THR A 318 -28.51 -19.82 -6.10
CA THR A 318 -27.37 -20.23 -5.26
C THR A 318 -26.47 -19.03 -4.97
N SER A 319 -26.08 -18.24 -5.99
CA SER A 319 -25.25 -17.04 -5.80
C SER A 319 -25.91 -16.00 -4.90
N LYS A 320 -27.24 -15.81 -5.05
CA LYS A 320 -28.01 -14.92 -4.15
C LYS A 320 -27.94 -15.38 -2.72
N LEU A 321 -28.15 -16.67 -2.46
CA LEU A 321 -28.09 -17.24 -1.12
C LEU A 321 -26.68 -17.16 -0.52
N ASP A 322 -25.64 -17.45 -1.29
CA ASP A 322 -24.25 -17.33 -0.85
C ASP A 322 -23.90 -15.88 -0.50
N TYR A 323 -24.31 -14.93 -1.33
CA TYR A 323 -24.10 -13.50 -1.09
C TYR A 323 -24.81 -13.03 0.19
N TYR A 324 -26.08 -13.35 0.34
CA TYR A 324 -26.83 -12.95 1.54
C TYR A 324 -26.38 -13.68 2.80
N ALA A 325 -25.86 -14.91 2.70
CA ALA A 325 -25.21 -15.59 3.80
C ALA A 325 -23.93 -14.86 4.23
N LEU A 326 -23.13 -14.42 3.27
CA LEU A 326 -21.91 -13.63 3.52
C LEU A 326 -22.27 -12.31 4.22
N LEU A 327 -23.25 -11.58 3.73
CA LEU A 327 -23.74 -10.35 4.37
C LEU A 327 -24.27 -10.64 5.78
N ALA A 328 -25.04 -11.71 5.95
CA ALA A 328 -25.57 -12.13 7.24
C ALA A 328 -24.47 -12.56 8.25
N GLY A 329 -23.29 -12.93 7.77
CA GLY A 329 -22.11 -13.28 8.58
C GLY A 329 -21.25 -12.10 9.03
N GLN A 330 -21.35 -10.94 8.37
CA GLN A 330 -20.54 -9.76 8.70
C GLN A 330 -20.99 -9.14 10.04
N SER A 331 -20.01 -8.51 10.74
CA SER A 331 -20.30 -7.75 11.98
C SER A 331 -21.20 -6.57 11.67
N ARG A 332 -22.26 -6.40 12.42
CA ARG A 332 -23.24 -5.33 12.26
C ARG A 332 -23.12 -4.30 13.36
N GLY A 333 -23.54 -3.09 13.04
CA GLY A 333 -23.70 -2.04 14.03
C GLY A 333 -24.71 -2.46 15.14
N PRO A 334 -24.66 -1.83 16.30
CA PRO A 334 -25.60 -2.11 17.38
C PRO A 334 -27.03 -1.84 16.92
N GLY A 335 -27.90 -2.84 17.02
CA GLY A 335 -29.34 -2.68 16.85
C GLY A 335 -30.04 -3.62 15.88
N VAL A 336 -29.35 -4.30 14.96
CA VAL A 336 -30.02 -5.25 14.03
C VAL A 336 -29.52 -6.65 14.25
N SER A 337 -30.42 -7.55 14.70
CA SER A 337 -30.10 -8.97 14.82
C SER A 337 -30.00 -9.63 13.44
N ARG A 338 -29.20 -10.73 13.36
CA ARG A 338 -29.09 -11.54 12.12
C ARG A 338 -30.48 -12.03 11.65
N SER A 339 -31.34 -12.34 12.56
CA SER A 339 -32.71 -12.83 12.27
C SER A 339 -33.56 -11.73 11.61
N GLU A 340 -33.52 -10.52 12.14
CA GLU A 340 -34.23 -9.36 11.59
C GLU A 340 -33.71 -8.99 10.20
N PHE A 341 -32.37 -9.01 10.01
CA PHE A 341 -31.81 -8.80 8.69
C PHE A 341 -32.33 -9.82 7.67
N ILE A 342 -32.24 -11.12 7.96
CA ILE A 342 -32.73 -12.16 7.05
C ILE A 342 -34.24 -11.97 6.78
N ALA A 343 -35.03 -11.57 7.78
CA ALA A 343 -36.47 -11.31 7.61
C ALA A 343 -36.72 -10.16 6.64
N GLY A 344 -35.88 -9.10 6.67
CA GLY A 344 -35.98 -7.92 5.78
C GLY A 344 -35.47 -8.13 4.35
N LEU A 345 -34.79 -9.24 4.03
CA LEU A 345 -34.27 -9.49 2.70
C LEU A 345 -35.39 -9.64 1.64
N PRO A 346 -35.21 -9.15 0.39
CA PRO A 346 -36.16 -9.30 -0.70
C PRO A 346 -36.11 -10.72 -1.29
N LEU A 347 -36.34 -11.74 -0.47
CA LEU A 347 -36.27 -13.14 -0.84
C LEU A 347 -37.58 -13.87 -0.49
N PRO A 348 -37.94 -14.94 -1.23
CA PRO A 348 -38.98 -15.83 -0.84
C PRO A 348 -38.76 -16.43 0.56
N GLU A 349 -39.86 -16.73 1.31
CA GLU A 349 -39.73 -17.29 2.65
C GLU A 349 -39.00 -18.65 2.72
N ALA A 350 -39.09 -19.46 1.67
CA ALA A 350 -38.30 -20.69 1.54
C ALA A 350 -36.77 -20.40 1.52
N ASP A 351 -36.35 -19.32 0.87
CA ASP A 351 -34.95 -18.92 0.79
C ASP A 351 -34.47 -18.31 2.11
N LYS A 352 -35.28 -17.50 2.76
CA LYS A 352 -35.01 -16.99 4.11
C LYS A 352 -34.89 -18.12 5.14
N SER A 353 -35.71 -19.15 5.03
CA SER A 353 -35.61 -20.33 5.87
C SER A 353 -34.34 -21.13 5.63
N GLU A 354 -33.93 -21.27 4.37
CA GLU A 354 -32.65 -21.87 3.98
C GLU A 354 -31.46 -21.08 4.54
N LEU A 355 -31.48 -19.75 4.44
CA LEU A 355 -30.44 -18.88 5.02
C LEU A 355 -30.35 -19.05 6.53
N ARG A 356 -31.49 -19.07 7.23
CA ARG A 356 -31.49 -19.30 8.68
C ARG A 356 -30.87 -20.65 9.02
N ARG A 357 -31.17 -21.69 8.23
CA ARG A 357 -30.60 -23.04 8.41
C ARG A 357 -29.09 -23.04 8.21
N ARG A 358 -28.56 -22.43 7.14
CA ARG A 358 -27.11 -22.31 6.84
C ARG A 358 -26.35 -21.55 7.91
N MET A 359 -26.99 -20.56 8.52
CA MET A 359 -26.41 -19.68 9.53
C MET A 359 -26.64 -20.16 10.98
N ALA A 360 -27.36 -21.23 11.18
CA ALA A 360 -27.51 -21.82 12.50
C ALA A 360 -26.15 -22.32 13.00
N PRO A 361 -25.81 -22.07 14.28
CA PRO A 361 -24.56 -22.59 14.84
C PRO A 361 -24.58 -24.12 14.74
N ILE A 362 -23.50 -24.68 14.19
CA ILE A 362 -23.28 -26.12 14.17
C ILE A 362 -23.27 -26.55 15.65
N ARG A 363 -24.31 -27.19 16.11
CA ARG A 363 -24.29 -27.78 17.46
C ARG A 363 -23.16 -28.81 17.45
N ALA A 364 -22.09 -28.49 18.18
CA ALA A 364 -21.04 -29.46 18.45
C ALA A 364 -21.73 -30.69 19.10
N LYS A 365 -21.62 -31.82 18.44
CA LYS A 365 -22.01 -33.13 18.96
C LYS A 365 -21.01 -33.61 19.99
#